data_993ab62e9bfbd6ff5d5a8bc02eaa67a9
#
_entry.id   993ab62e9bfbd6ff5d5a8bc02eaa67a9
#
_cell.length_a   1.000
_cell.length_b   1.000
_cell.length_c   1.000
_cell.angle_alpha   90.00
_cell.angle_beta   90.00
_cell.angle_gamma   90.00
#
_symmetry.space_group_name_H-M   'P 1'
#
loop_
_entity.id
_entity.type
_entity.pdbx_description
1 polymer ?
#
loop_
_entity_poly.entity_id
_entity_poly.type
_entity_poly.pdbx_seq_one_letter_code
_entity_poly.pdbx_strand_id
1 'polypeptide(L)'
;MQPSDFAQRVTIWKNAAVSTRTPTKVSSSSTPSSASWLDRYFHITERGSTISREVRGGIVTFFSMSYILVLNPAILSKASPPGTEAQLAAGTAFVAAVMTILMGVVANYPMALAAGLGINAMVAYTLVGTQGMTYADAMGLIVIEGIIILVLVLTGFREAVFKAVPDQLKTAISVGIGLFIALIGLVDAKMVRRGGTPLELGLGGSLQGWPVLVFLFGLFLMVVLHVRKVRGAILIGIASATVLAIIIDAVTHLGPYNDETMPGPDNLTGWSLSEPRLDGLPVDLPSLSTLGHFSLLGSVHKVGIVSVVLLVFSLLLADFFDTMGTMVAIGAEGDLLDEHGNPPKTREILVVDSLAAIAGGVGGVSSNTSYVESAAGVGEGARTGLASVVTGCMFALSMFFAPLVKMVPYEAATPALVVVGFLMMMQVTDIDWKSPEIALPAFLTIIMMPFSYSITNGIGAGFVSYLVIEVAQGRARKIHPLMWVACAMFVVYFTLAPIKAILGVS
;
A
#
# COMPACT_ATOMS: atom_id res chain seq x y z
N MET A 1 2.46 42.46 9.17
CA MET A 1 3.75 41.74 9.26
C MET A 1 4.53 42.03 7.97
N GLN A 2 5.68 42.67 8.10
CA GLN A 2 6.45 43.06 6.92
C GLN A 2 7.26 41.86 6.38
N PRO A 3 7.53 41.79 5.06
CA PRO A 3 8.26 40.67 4.43
C PRO A 3 9.67 40.44 4.97
N SER A 4 10.26 41.40 5.67
CA SER A 4 11.57 41.33 6.33
C SER A 4 11.64 40.35 7.51
N ASP A 5 10.54 40.14 8.23
CA ASP A 5 10.52 39.25 9.41
C ASP A 5 10.50 37.76 9.06
N PHE A 6 10.00 37.42 7.87
CA PHE A 6 9.97 36.02 7.40
C PHE A 6 11.36 35.58 6.91
N ALA A 7 12.07 36.45 6.21
CA ALA A 7 13.44 36.17 5.74
C ALA A 7 14.44 36.02 6.92
N GLN A 8 14.28 36.80 7.98
CA GLN A 8 15.13 36.71 9.17
C GLN A 8 14.90 35.40 9.95
N ARG A 9 13.67 34.90 10.03
CA ARG A 9 13.36 33.61 10.69
C ARG A 9 13.90 32.41 9.90
N VAL A 10 13.85 32.45 8.57
CA VAL A 10 14.42 31.37 7.72
C VAL A 10 15.94 31.33 7.84
N THR A 11 16.62 32.48 8.00
CA THR A 11 18.08 32.54 8.20
C THR A 11 18.49 32.04 9.58
N ILE A 12 17.71 32.27 10.61
CA ILE A 12 17.96 31.75 11.97
C ILE A 12 17.83 30.22 12.00
N TRP A 13 16.88 29.64 11.27
CA TRP A 13 16.74 28.18 11.15
C TRP A 13 17.87 27.52 10.34
N LYS A 14 18.35 28.16 9.28
CA LYS A 14 19.51 27.67 8.52
C LYS A 14 20.82 27.72 9.33
N ASN A 15 21.00 28.69 10.18
CA ASN A 15 22.21 28.81 11.01
C ASN A 15 22.16 27.97 12.29
N ALA A 16 20.99 27.53 12.74
CA ALA A 16 20.86 26.58 13.85
C ALA A 16 21.17 25.13 13.45
N ALA A 17 21.09 24.81 12.15
CA ALA A 17 21.39 23.47 11.62
C ALA A 17 22.89 23.23 11.34
N VAL A 18 23.75 24.27 11.46
CA VAL A 18 25.20 24.16 11.31
C VAL A 18 25.88 24.47 12.64
N SER A 19 25.50 23.79 13.71
CA SER A 19 26.33 23.67 14.90
C SER A 19 27.19 22.43 14.75
N THR A 20 28.42 22.62 14.29
CA THR A 20 29.48 21.60 14.30
C THR A 20 29.70 21.12 15.74
N ARG A 21 29.05 20.02 16.11
CA ARG A 21 29.46 19.23 17.28
C ARG A 21 30.73 18.48 16.89
N THR A 22 31.86 18.96 17.37
CA THR A 22 33.13 18.25 17.40
C THR A 22 32.88 16.82 17.96
N PRO A 23 33.32 15.75 17.32
CA PRO A 23 33.14 14.42 17.90
C PRO A 23 34.04 14.32 19.16
N THR A 24 33.40 14.28 20.31
CA THR A 24 34.09 13.95 21.55
C THR A 24 34.56 12.51 21.42
N LYS A 25 35.87 12.30 21.35
CA LYS A 25 36.47 10.98 21.45
C LYS A 25 36.04 10.37 22.80
N VAL A 26 35.10 9.44 22.75
CA VAL A 26 34.78 8.58 23.88
C VAL A 26 35.97 7.65 24.06
N SER A 27 36.63 7.75 25.18
CA SER A 27 37.76 6.92 25.59
C SER A 27 37.32 5.44 25.60
N SER A 28 37.99 4.64 24.78
CA SER A 28 37.92 3.19 24.81
C SER A 28 38.50 2.66 26.11
N SER A 29 37.70 2.33 27.10
CA SER A 29 38.08 1.41 28.19
C SER A 29 36.82 0.96 28.96
N SER A 30 36.13 -0.02 28.46
CA SER A 30 35.47 -1.09 29.20
C SER A 30 35.01 -2.13 28.19
N THR A 31 35.65 -3.26 28.20
CA THR A 31 35.21 -4.49 27.54
C THR A 31 33.80 -4.79 28.07
N PRO A 32 32.72 -4.78 27.23
CA PRO A 32 31.41 -5.13 27.75
C PRO A 32 31.42 -6.64 28.00
N SER A 33 31.23 -6.99 29.27
CA SER A 33 30.90 -8.37 29.67
C SER A 33 29.64 -8.81 28.90
N SER A 34 29.80 -9.91 28.10
CA SER A 34 28.71 -10.70 27.49
C SER A 34 27.62 -9.88 26.79
N ALA A 35 27.93 -9.31 25.61
CA ALA A 35 26.87 -8.91 24.67
C ALA A 35 25.97 -10.13 24.42
N SER A 36 24.66 -9.97 24.58
CA SER A 36 23.70 -11.04 24.35
C SER A 36 23.84 -11.55 22.91
N TRP A 37 23.47 -12.80 22.64
CA TRP A 37 23.46 -13.33 21.28
C TRP A 37 22.66 -12.42 20.32
N LEU A 38 21.53 -11.88 20.78
CA LEU A 38 20.71 -10.92 20.02
C LEU A 38 21.48 -9.65 19.64
N ASP A 39 22.24 -9.08 20.59
CA ASP A 39 23.00 -7.87 20.32
C ASP A 39 24.11 -8.11 19.28
N ARG A 40 24.78 -9.24 19.36
CA ARG A 40 25.82 -9.62 18.40
C ARG A 40 25.26 -9.86 16.99
N TYR A 41 24.08 -10.48 16.88
CA TYR A 41 23.46 -10.78 15.59
C TYR A 41 22.88 -9.53 14.92
N PHE A 42 22.13 -8.74 15.68
CA PHE A 42 21.43 -7.57 15.14
C PHE A 42 22.22 -6.26 15.20
N HIS A 43 23.40 -6.24 15.86
CA HIS A 43 24.23 -5.04 16.04
C HIS A 43 23.49 -3.91 16.79
N ILE A 44 22.72 -4.25 17.82
CA ILE A 44 21.77 -3.35 18.48
C ILE A 44 22.50 -2.17 19.15
N THR A 45 23.51 -2.49 19.96
CA THR A 45 24.32 -1.48 20.67
C THR A 45 25.12 -0.62 19.68
N GLU A 46 25.67 -1.21 18.63
CA GLU A 46 26.41 -0.53 17.57
C GLU A 46 25.56 0.52 16.86
N ARG A 47 24.27 0.21 16.61
CA ARG A 47 23.30 1.14 16.03
C ARG A 47 22.62 2.08 17.02
N GLY A 48 23.12 2.17 18.25
CA GLY A 48 22.62 3.10 19.28
C GLY A 48 21.24 2.75 19.84
N SER A 49 20.79 1.49 19.71
CA SER A 49 19.52 1.01 20.24
C SER A 49 19.69 0.11 21.47
N THR A 50 18.60 -0.43 21.98
CA THR A 50 18.54 -1.42 23.07
C THR A 50 17.46 -2.45 22.76
N ILE A 51 17.59 -3.68 23.31
CA ILE A 51 16.58 -4.73 23.13
C ILE A 51 15.17 -4.22 23.48
N SER A 52 15.03 -3.45 24.55
CA SER A 52 13.74 -2.88 24.95
C SER A 52 13.17 -1.89 23.94
N ARG A 53 14.02 -1.07 23.29
CA ARG A 53 13.59 -0.16 22.22
C ARG A 53 13.19 -0.93 20.97
N GLU A 54 13.93 -1.95 20.61
CA GLU A 54 13.60 -2.82 19.47
C GLU A 54 12.25 -3.52 19.67
N VAL A 55 12.02 -4.13 20.83
CA VAL A 55 10.76 -4.79 21.17
C VAL A 55 9.61 -3.79 21.17
N ARG A 56 9.77 -2.64 21.82
CA ARG A 56 8.74 -1.59 21.83
C ARG A 56 8.47 -1.06 20.43
N GLY A 57 9.51 -0.80 19.63
CA GLY A 57 9.37 -0.36 18.26
C GLY A 57 8.65 -1.37 17.39
N GLY A 58 8.96 -2.67 17.50
CA GLY A 58 8.27 -3.72 16.78
C GLY A 58 6.78 -3.83 17.13
N ILE A 59 6.44 -3.71 18.42
CA ILE A 59 5.04 -3.68 18.86
C ILE A 59 4.31 -2.46 18.30
N VAL A 60 4.94 -1.28 18.32
CA VAL A 60 4.34 -0.05 17.78
C VAL A 60 4.14 -0.15 16.27
N THR A 61 5.13 -0.69 15.53
CA THR A 61 4.99 -0.96 14.10
C THR A 61 3.77 -1.87 13.83
N PHE A 62 3.65 -2.97 14.57
CA PHE A 62 2.50 -3.87 14.41
C PHE A 62 1.17 -3.12 14.59
N PHE A 63 0.98 -2.42 15.70
CA PHE A 63 -0.28 -1.70 15.93
C PHE A 63 -0.54 -0.58 14.91
N SER A 64 0.49 0.03 14.36
CA SER A 64 0.35 1.07 13.34
C SER A 64 -0.14 0.53 12.01
N MET A 65 0.22 -0.72 11.64
CA MET A 65 -0.10 -1.32 10.35
C MET A 65 -1.07 -2.51 10.41
N SER A 66 -1.46 -2.98 11.60
CA SER A 66 -2.33 -4.16 11.76
C SER A 66 -3.73 -3.99 11.17
N TYR A 67 -4.13 -2.77 10.82
CA TYR A 67 -5.34 -2.50 10.06
C TYR A 67 -5.40 -3.28 8.73
N ILE A 68 -4.25 -3.67 8.18
CA ILE A 68 -4.16 -4.47 6.94
C ILE A 68 -4.83 -5.84 7.08
N LEU A 69 -4.89 -6.39 8.30
CA LEU A 69 -5.57 -7.66 8.57
C LEU A 69 -7.08 -7.58 8.33
N VAL A 70 -7.62 -6.38 8.35
CA VAL A 70 -9.03 -6.10 8.04
C VAL A 70 -9.18 -5.61 6.59
N LEU A 71 -8.34 -4.65 6.17
CA LEU A 71 -8.46 -4.02 4.85
C LEU A 71 -8.12 -4.96 3.71
N ASN A 72 -7.09 -5.81 3.85
CA ASN A 72 -6.74 -6.73 2.78
C ASN A 72 -7.87 -7.73 2.47
N PRO A 73 -8.44 -8.46 3.45
CA PRO A 73 -9.61 -9.28 3.21
C PRO A 73 -10.80 -8.50 2.66
N ALA A 74 -11.07 -7.31 3.17
CA ALA A 74 -12.16 -6.47 2.71
C ALA A 74 -12.03 -6.12 1.21
N ILE A 75 -10.85 -5.72 0.75
CA ILE A 75 -10.62 -5.40 -0.66
C ILE A 75 -10.67 -6.67 -1.54
N LEU A 76 -9.95 -7.72 -1.12
CA LEU A 76 -9.81 -8.94 -1.92
C LEU A 76 -11.08 -9.80 -1.96
N SER A 77 -12.00 -9.65 -0.99
CA SER A 77 -13.30 -10.34 -1.01
C SER A 77 -14.14 -10.01 -2.25
N LYS A 78 -13.90 -8.85 -2.89
CA LYS A 78 -14.51 -8.51 -4.18
C LYS A 78 -14.10 -9.42 -5.34
N ALA A 79 -12.93 -10.04 -5.22
CA ALA A 79 -12.32 -10.86 -6.27
C ALA A 79 -12.24 -12.34 -5.91
N SER A 80 -12.30 -12.68 -4.63
CA SER A 80 -12.18 -14.04 -4.10
C SER A 80 -13.55 -14.71 -3.96
N PRO A 81 -13.60 -16.03 -3.79
CA PRO A 81 -14.86 -16.73 -3.49
C PRO A 81 -15.54 -16.18 -2.23
N PRO A 82 -16.88 -16.07 -2.21
CA PRO A 82 -17.62 -15.60 -1.04
C PRO A 82 -17.30 -16.39 0.24
N GLY A 83 -17.22 -15.70 1.37
CA GLY A 83 -17.00 -16.33 2.69
C GLY A 83 -15.53 -16.68 2.99
N THR A 84 -14.57 -16.16 2.21
CA THR A 84 -13.12 -16.41 2.39
C THR A 84 -12.41 -15.33 3.21
N GLU A 85 -13.12 -14.38 3.81
CA GLU A 85 -12.53 -13.21 4.48
C GLU A 85 -11.60 -13.62 5.64
N ALA A 86 -12.01 -14.60 6.46
CA ALA A 86 -11.18 -15.10 7.56
C ALA A 86 -9.92 -15.84 7.06
N GLN A 87 -10.05 -16.61 5.97
CA GLN A 87 -8.90 -17.28 5.34
C GLN A 87 -7.93 -16.26 4.72
N LEU A 88 -8.45 -15.21 4.09
CA LEU A 88 -7.65 -14.10 3.59
C LEU A 88 -6.95 -13.35 4.72
N ALA A 89 -7.63 -13.12 5.86
CA ALA A 89 -7.03 -12.49 7.03
C ALA A 89 -5.91 -13.36 7.63
N ALA A 90 -6.15 -14.66 7.79
CA ALA A 90 -5.14 -15.60 8.28
C ALA A 90 -3.95 -15.71 7.33
N GLY A 91 -4.20 -15.82 6.02
CA GLY A 91 -3.15 -15.83 4.99
C GLY A 91 -2.34 -14.53 4.97
N THR A 92 -3.01 -13.37 5.08
CA THR A 92 -2.36 -12.05 5.16
C THR A 92 -1.44 -11.98 6.38
N ALA A 93 -1.94 -12.38 7.55
CA ALA A 93 -1.14 -12.42 8.78
C ALA A 93 0.05 -13.37 8.65
N PHE A 94 -0.15 -14.56 8.05
CA PHE A 94 0.90 -15.55 7.85
C PHE A 94 2.03 -15.03 6.95
N VAL A 95 1.69 -14.55 5.76
CA VAL A 95 2.69 -14.05 4.81
C VAL A 95 3.40 -12.82 5.38
N ALA A 96 2.66 -11.88 5.99
CA ALA A 96 3.24 -10.73 6.66
C ALA A 96 4.20 -11.16 7.79
N ALA A 97 3.83 -12.14 8.61
CA ALA A 97 4.66 -12.67 9.68
C ALA A 97 5.99 -13.23 9.14
N VAL A 98 5.91 -14.16 8.19
CA VAL A 98 7.09 -14.83 7.63
C VAL A 98 8.01 -13.84 6.94
N MET A 99 7.47 -12.96 6.10
CA MET A 99 8.29 -12.04 5.31
C MET A 99 8.85 -10.89 6.14
N THR A 100 8.13 -10.42 7.16
CA THR A 100 8.64 -9.40 8.09
C THR A 100 9.75 -9.98 8.99
N ILE A 101 9.62 -11.22 9.45
CA ILE A 101 10.69 -11.92 10.16
C ILE A 101 11.92 -12.08 9.25
N LEU A 102 11.71 -12.47 7.99
CA LEU A 102 12.78 -12.62 7.02
C LEU A 102 13.50 -11.30 6.76
N MET A 103 12.77 -10.18 6.66
CA MET A 103 13.33 -8.82 6.57
C MET A 103 14.23 -8.52 7.78
N GLY A 104 13.77 -8.83 8.98
CA GLY A 104 14.55 -8.66 10.20
C GLY A 104 15.82 -9.47 10.22
N VAL A 105 15.72 -10.75 9.86
CA VAL A 105 16.86 -11.70 9.94
C VAL A 105 17.86 -11.47 8.80
N VAL A 106 17.42 -11.32 7.56
CA VAL A 106 18.33 -11.25 6.38
C VAL A 106 18.88 -9.84 6.21
N ALA A 107 18.00 -8.84 6.11
CA ALA A 107 18.40 -7.46 5.86
C ALA A 107 18.85 -6.73 7.14
N ASN A 108 18.47 -7.22 8.31
CA ASN A 108 18.67 -6.53 9.58
C ASN A 108 18.18 -5.06 9.53
N TYR A 109 16.96 -4.87 9.02
CA TYR A 109 16.36 -3.56 8.81
C TYR A 109 15.00 -3.47 9.51
N PRO A 110 14.69 -2.34 10.21
CA PRO A 110 13.46 -2.20 10.99
C PRO A 110 12.24 -1.86 10.13
N MET A 111 11.92 -2.73 9.18
CA MET A 111 10.86 -2.55 8.20
C MET A 111 9.95 -3.77 8.16
N ALA A 112 8.66 -3.56 8.22
CA ALA A 112 7.65 -4.60 8.11
C ALA A 112 7.10 -4.68 6.68
N LEU A 113 6.67 -5.88 6.30
CA LEU A 113 6.12 -6.22 5.00
C LEU A 113 4.70 -6.77 5.17
N ALA A 114 3.77 -6.30 4.38
CA ALA A 114 2.41 -6.83 4.30
C ALA A 114 1.79 -6.54 2.93
N ALA A 115 0.56 -6.99 2.69
CA ALA A 115 -0.14 -6.81 1.41
C ALA A 115 -0.30 -5.33 1.06
N GLY A 116 0.14 -4.92 -0.13
CA GLY A 116 0.10 -3.55 -0.61
C GLY A 116 -1.30 -3.11 -1.02
N LEU A 117 -1.87 -2.08 -0.37
CA LEU A 117 -3.25 -1.64 -0.63
C LEU A 117 -3.50 -1.23 -2.09
N GLY A 118 -2.53 -0.57 -2.73
CA GLY A 118 -2.63 -0.19 -4.14
C GLY A 118 -2.70 -1.39 -5.07
N ILE A 119 -1.87 -2.40 -4.80
CA ILE A 119 -1.84 -3.64 -5.56
C ILE A 119 -3.10 -4.47 -5.31
N ASN A 120 -3.59 -4.52 -4.08
CA ASN A 120 -4.86 -5.17 -3.73
C ASN A 120 -6.03 -4.58 -4.52
N ALA A 121 -6.08 -3.26 -4.62
CA ALA A 121 -7.06 -2.56 -5.42
C ALA A 121 -6.92 -2.91 -6.91
N MET A 122 -5.71 -3.00 -7.44
CA MET A 122 -5.46 -3.43 -8.82
C MET A 122 -5.94 -4.88 -9.04
N VAL A 123 -5.65 -5.80 -8.12
CA VAL A 123 -6.15 -7.19 -8.17
C VAL A 123 -7.67 -7.22 -8.21
N ALA A 124 -8.32 -6.59 -7.23
CA ALA A 124 -9.77 -6.69 -7.07
C ALA A 124 -10.55 -6.01 -8.19
N TYR A 125 -10.20 -4.79 -8.53
CA TYR A 125 -10.99 -3.95 -9.43
C TYR A 125 -10.50 -4.00 -10.87
N THR A 126 -9.19 -4.09 -11.11
CA THR A 126 -8.65 -4.11 -12.47
C THR A 126 -8.53 -5.53 -13.00
N LEU A 127 -7.74 -6.40 -12.36
CA LEU A 127 -7.44 -7.73 -12.90
C LEU A 127 -8.67 -8.63 -12.90
N VAL A 128 -9.38 -8.73 -11.80
CA VAL A 128 -10.58 -9.57 -11.72
C VAL A 128 -11.81 -8.80 -12.18
N GLY A 129 -12.06 -7.61 -11.65
CA GLY A 129 -13.28 -6.86 -11.92
C GLY A 129 -13.42 -6.39 -13.37
N THR A 130 -12.38 -5.77 -13.96
CA THR A 130 -12.45 -5.20 -15.31
C THR A 130 -11.95 -6.16 -16.37
N GLN A 131 -10.82 -6.85 -16.13
CA GLN A 131 -10.22 -7.75 -17.13
C GLN A 131 -10.83 -9.15 -17.10
N GLY A 132 -11.69 -9.46 -16.14
CA GLY A 132 -12.42 -10.74 -16.04
C GLY A 132 -11.51 -11.94 -15.75
N MET A 133 -10.35 -11.74 -15.16
CA MET A 133 -9.47 -12.82 -14.72
C MET A 133 -10.09 -13.57 -13.54
N THR A 134 -9.73 -14.84 -13.37
CA THR A 134 -10.00 -15.53 -12.12
C THR A 134 -9.07 -15.01 -11.02
N TYR A 135 -9.46 -15.21 -9.77
CA TYR A 135 -8.60 -14.85 -8.64
C TYR A 135 -7.22 -15.54 -8.73
N ALA A 136 -7.21 -16.82 -9.13
CA ALA A 136 -5.98 -17.59 -9.32
C ALA A 136 -5.09 -17.01 -10.42
N ASP A 137 -5.67 -16.51 -11.53
CA ASP A 137 -4.91 -15.87 -12.61
C ASP A 137 -4.27 -14.55 -12.14
N ALA A 138 -5.01 -13.76 -11.35
CA ALA A 138 -4.48 -12.53 -10.79
C ALA A 138 -3.33 -12.81 -9.80
N MET A 139 -3.46 -13.83 -8.93
CA MET A 139 -2.38 -14.25 -8.04
C MET A 139 -1.16 -14.76 -8.83
N GLY A 140 -1.39 -15.44 -9.96
CA GLY A 140 -0.31 -15.84 -10.87
C GLY A 140 0.48 -14.65 -11.45
N LEU A 141 -0.20 -13.54 -11.77
CA LEU A 141 0.47 -12.31 -12.22
C LEU A 141 1.33 -11.70 -11.13
N ILE A 142 0.87 -11.71 -9.86
CA ILE A 142 1.65 -11.26 -8.71
C ILE A 142 2.93 -12.11 -8.55
N VAL A 143 2.82 -13.43 -8.68
CA VAL A 143 4.00 -14.31 -8.63
C VAL A 143 4.99 -13.97 -9.75
N ILE A 144 4.51 -13.77 -10.98
CA ILE A 144 5.34 -13.40 -12.14
C ILE A 144 6.02 -12.04 -11.89
N GLU A 145 5.28 -11.07 -11.42
CA GLU A 145 5.78 -9.74 -11.07
C GLU A 145 6.92 -9.83 -10.06
N GLY A 146 6.71 -10.51 -8.92
CA GLY A 146 7.72 -10.68 -7.88
C GLY A 146 8.97 -11.42 -8.39
N ILE A 147 8.83 -12.44 -9.27
CA ILE A 147 9.97 -13.11 -9.91
C ILE A 147 10.75 -12.14 -10.80
N ILE A 148 10.07 -11.31 -11.58
CA ILE A 148 10.72 -10.31 -12.44
C ILE A 148 11.48 -9.28 -11.59
N ILE A 149 10.87 -8.75 -10.51
CA ILE A 149 11.56 -7.83 -9.59
C ILE A 149 12.80 -8.51 -9.00
N LEU A 150 12.68 -9.74 -8.52
CA LEU A 150 13.81 -10.48 -7.97
C LEU A 150 14.97 -10.62 -8.99
N VAL A 151 14.67 -10.97 -10.24
CA VAL A 151 15.67 -11.05 -11.32
C VAL A 151 16.32 -9.68 -11.56
N LEU A 152 15.55 -8.60 -11.62
CA LEU A 152 16.06 -7.24 -11.81
C LEU A 152 16.96 -6.81 -10.65
N VAL A 153 16.62 -7.18 -9.41
CA VAL A 153 17.44 -6.90 -8.22
C VAL A 153 18.75 -7.68 -8.25
N LEU A 154 18.69 -8.98 -8.60
CA LEU A 154 19.88 -9.85 -8.62
C LEU A 154 20.85 -9.48 -9.75
N THR A 155 20.33 -9.02 -10.91
CA THR A 155 21.15 -8.64 -12.08
C THR A 155 21.70 -7.21 -12.00
N GLY A 156 21.25 -6.39 -11.03
CA GLY A 156 21.63 -4.97 -10.92
C GLY A 156 20.99 -4.05 -11.98
N PHE A 157 20.10 -4.58 -12.83
CA PHE A 157 19.37 -3.80 -13.84
C PHE A 157 18.37 -2.79 -13.21
N ARG A 158 18.10 -2.94 -11.93
CA ARG A 158 17.23 -2.08 -11.14
C ARG A 158 17.55 -0.59 -11.27
N GLU A 159 18.84 -0.21 -11.24
CA GLU A 159 19.23 1.20 -11.36
C GLU A 159 18.82 1.81 -12.71
N ALA A 160 18.83 1.01 -13.77
CA ALA A 160 18.40 1.46 -15.10
C ALA A 160 16.89 1.75 -15.14
N VAL A 161 16.07 0.87 -14.52
CA VAL A 161 14.61 1.09 -14.42
C VAL A 161 14.32 2.31 -13.55
N PHE A 162 15.00 2.45 -12.42
CA PHE A 162 14.82 3.59 -11.52
C PHE A 162 15.17 4.93 -12.21
N LYS A 163 16.26 4.98 -12.97
CA LYS A 163 16.70 6.16 -13.71
C LYS A 163 15.85 6.46 -14.94
N ALA A 164 15.10 5.49 -15.45
CA ALA A 164 14.27 5.65 -16.64
C ALA A 164 13.06 6.55 -16.42
N VAL A 165 12.48 6.53 -15.20
CA VAL A 165 11.27 7.28 -14.85
C VAL A 165 11.65 8.53 -14.07
N PRO A 166 11.19 9.74 -14.46
CA PRO A 166 11.41 10.97 -13.69
C PRO A 166 10.86 10.87 -12.27
N ASP A 167 11.60 11.38 -11.28
CA ASP A 167 11.24 11.26 -9.86
C ASP A 167 9.84 11.80 -9.56
N GLN A 168 9.49 12.93 -10.18
CA GLN A 168 8.18 13.54 -9.95
C GLN A 168 7.01 12.73 -10.56
N LEU A 169 7.25 11.92 -11.60
CA LEU A 169 6.26 10.96 -12.10
C LEU A 169 6.11 9.76 -11.16
N LYS A 170 7.19 9.33 -10.50
CA LYS A 170 7.11 8.30 -9.44
C LYS A 170 6.23 8.80 -8.29
N THR A 171 6.45 10.04 -7.85
CA THR A 171 5.60 10.71 -6.85
C THR A 171 4.15 10.80 -7.31
N ALA A 172 3.90 11.16 -8.57
CA ALA A 172 2.55 11.22 -9.13
C ALA A 172 1.84 9.86 -9.16
N ILE A 173 2.58 8.76 -9.37
CA ILE A 173 2.04 7.39 -9.26
C ILE A 173 1.54 7.13 -7.84
N SER A 174 2.36 7.40 -6.81
CA SER A 174 1.97 7.23 -5.41
C SER A 174 0.74 8.08 -5.04
N VAL A 175 0.72 9.34 -5.43
CA VAL A 175 -0.42 10.26 -5.21
C VAL A 175 -1.68 9.76 -5.91
N GLY A 176 -1.57 9.29 -7.15
CA GLY A 176 -2.69 8.75 -7.93
C GLY A 176 -3.26 7.47 -7.31
N ILE A 177 -2.41 6.56 -6.84
CA ILE A 177 -2.80 5.37 -6.09
C ILE A 177 -3.55 5.77 -4.81
N GLY A 178 -3.04 6.76 -4.06
CA GLY A 178 -3.68 7.24 -2.85
C GLY A 178 -5.09 7.78 -3.11
N LEU A 179 -5.27 8.60 -4.15
CA LEU A 179 -6.57 9.12 -4.54
C LEU A 179 -7.53 8.01 -5.01
N PHE A 180 -7.02 7.02 -5.73
CA PHE A 180 -7.78 5.86 -6.18
C PHE A 180 -8.28 5.00 -4.99
N ILE A 181 -7.40 4.72 -4.02
CA ILE A 181 -7.76 3.98 -2.80
C ILE A 181 -8.82 4.74 -1.99
N ALA A 182 -8.69 6.08 -1.87
CA ALA A 182 -9.69 6.89 -1.18
C ALA A 182 -11.07 6.80 -1.88
N LEU A 183 -11.11 6.87 -3.22
CA LEU A 183 -12.35 6.69 -3.98
C LEU A 183 -12.97 5.31 -3.74
N ILE A 184 -12.15 4.25 -3.75
CA ILE A 184 -12.61 2.88 -3.45
C ILE A 184 -13.27 2.84 -2.06
N GLY A 185 -12.62 3.42 -1.04
CA GLY A 185 -13.18 3.46 0.31
C GLY A 185 -14.54 4.15 0.39
N LEU A 186 -14.72 5.24 -0.34
CA LEU A 186 -16.00 5.96 -0.42
C LEU A 186 -17.07 5.16 -1.17
N VAL A 187 -16.70 4.45 -2.24
CA VAL A 187 -17.64 3.65 -3.05
C VAL A 187 -18.06 2.39 -2.31
N ASP A 188 -17.15 1.69 -1.67
CA ASP A 188 -17.45 0.46 -0.94
C ASP A 188 -18.35 0.70 0.27
N ALA A 189 -18.13 1.80 1.00
CA ALA A 189 -19.02 2.25 2.08
C ALA A 189 -20.32 2.89 1.58
N LYS A 190 -20.58 2.90 0.27
CA LYS A 190 -21.77 3.52 -0.30
C LYS A 190 -21.92 5.01 -0.01
N MET A 191 -20.84 5.70 0.37
CA MET A 191 -20.78 7.15 0.50
C MET A 191 -20.84 7.84 -0.86
N VAL A 192 -20.27 7.20 -1.88
CA VAL A 192 -20.36 7.60 -3.28
C VAL A 192 -20.94 6.43 -4.07
N ARG A 193 -21.92 6.69 -4.92
CA ARG A 193 -22.63 5.66 -5.71
C ARG A 193 -22.80 6.12 -7.16
N ARG A 194 -23.21 5.19 -8.02
CA ARG A 194 -23.80 5.52 -9.31
C ARG A 194 -25.24 5.98 -9.12
N GLY A 195 -25.65 7.03 -9.82
CA GLY A 195 -26.99 7.56 -9.77
C GLY A 195 -27.34 8.31 -11.04
N GLY A 196 -27.99 9.46 -10.93
CA GLY A 196 -28.28 10.33 -12.07
C GLY A 196 -27.04 10.92 -12.73
N THR A 197 -25.92 10.94 -12.01
CA THR A 197 -24.56 11.25 -12.51
C THR A 197 -23.67 10.02 -12.38
N PRO A 198 -22.50 9.98 -13.07
CA PRO A 198 -21.54 8.87 -12.92
C PRO A 198 -21.16 8.60 -11.47
N LEU A 199 -21.07 9.64 -10.64
CA LEU A 199 -20.82 9.56 -9.21
C LEU A 199 -21.75 10.58 -8.51
N GLU A 200 -22.46 10.12 -7.48
CA GLU A 200 -23.27 10.96 -6.62
C GLU A 200 -23.06 10.63 -5.14
N LEU A 201 -23.37 11.58 -4.27
CA LEU A 201 -23.25 11.43 -2.83
C LEU A 201 -24.43 10.61 -2.28
N GLY A 202 -24.17 9.47 -1.67
CA GLY A 202 -25.18 8.65 -1.02
C GLY A 202 -26.31 8.20 -1.95
N LEU A 203 -27.55 8.32 -1.48
CA LEU A 203 -28.76 7.99 -2.25
C LEU A 203 -29.43 9.28 -2.71
N GLY A 204 -29.56 9.47 -4.03
CA GLY A 204 -30.21 10.66 -4.59
C GLY A 204 -29.58 11.98 -4.13
N GLY A 205 -28.27 12.04 -3.99
CA GLY A 205 -27.51 13.23 -3.57
C GLY A 205 -27.49 13.48 -2.06
N SER A 206 -27.97 12.53 -1.24
CA SER A 206 -28.01 12.70 0.22
C SER A 206 -27.46 11.49 0.98
N LEU A 207 -26.79 11.76 2.10
CA LEU A 207 -26.28 10.74 3.01
C LEU A 207 -27.43 10.21 3.86
N GLN A 208 -27.72 8.91 3.76
CA GLN A 208 -28.85 8.26 4.43
C GLN A 208 -28.43 6.91 5.03
N GLY A 209 -29.07 6.56 6.14
CA GLY A 209 -28.88 5.27 6.82
C GLY A 209 -27.85 5.28 7.94
N TRP A 210 -27.96 4.30 8.83
CA TRP A 210 -27.06 4.10 9.96
C TRP A 210 -25.61 3.73 9.54
N PRO A 211 -25.40 2.93 8.48
CA PRO A 211 -24.05 2.62 8.00
C PRO A 211 -23.23 3.86 7.67
N VAL A 212 -23.86 4.90 7.08
CA VAL A 212 -23.22 6.19 6.78
C VAL A 212 -22.73 6.89 8.06
N LEU A 213 -23.50 6.83 9.13
CA LEU A 213 -23.11 7.40 10.44
C LEU A 213 -21.89 6.66 11.01
N VAL A 214 -21.85 5.33 10.89
CA VAL A 214 -20.69 4.52 11.32
C VAL A 214 -19.44 4.91 10.53
N PHE A 215 -19.56 5.08 9.19
CA PHE A 215 -18.45 5.51 8.35
C PHE A 215 -17.95 6.90 8.79
N LEU A 216 -18.82 7.89 8.94
CA LEU A 216 -18.43 9.24 9.36
C LEU A 216 -17.81 9.24 10.75
N PHE A 217 -18.38 8.49 11.70
CA PHE A 217 -17.80 8.34 13.03
C PHE A 217 -16.38 7.76 12.96
N GLY A 218 -16.19 6.66 12.23
CA GLY A 218 -14.89 6.03 12.03
C GLY A 218 -13.88 6.99 11.41
N LEU A 219 -14.27 7.69 10.33
CA LEU A 219 -13.42 8.63 9.62
C LEU A 219 -12.97 9.78 10.55
N PHE A 220 -13.90 10.46 11.20
CA PHE A 220 -13.56 11.59 12.07
C PHE A 220 -12.77 11.14 13.30
N LEU A 221 -13.07 9.99 13.88
CA LEU A 221 -12.28 9.45 14.98
C LEU A 221 -10.84 9.18 14.55
N MET A 222 -10.63 8.51 13.39
CA MET A 222 -9.28 8.26 12.84
C MET A 222 -8.52 9.56 12.62
N VAL A 223 -9.16 10.57 12.00
CA VAL A 223 -8.54 11.88 11.76
C VAL A 223 -8.14 12.56 13.08
N VAL A 224 -9.04 12.59 14.08
CA VAL A 224 -8.73 13.19 15.40
C VAL A 224 -7.59 12.46 16.07
N LEU A 225 -7.59 11.12 16.09
CA LEU A 225 -6.52 10.33 16.69
C LEU A 225 -5.19 10.53 15.94
N HIS A 226 -5.23 10.61 14.60
CA HIS A 226 -4.05 10.86 13.78
C HIS A 226 -3.44 12.25 14.08
N VAL A 227 -4.26 13.31 14.10
CA VAL A 227 -3.82 14.67 14.44
C VAL A 227 -3.25 14.74 15.86
N ARG A 228 -3.80 13.95 16.79
CA ARG A 228 -3.26 13.79 18.14
C ARG A 228 -2.03 12.90 18.24
N LYS A 229 -1.55 12.38 17.10
CA LYS A 229 -0.39 11.46 17.03
C LYS A 229 -0.56 10.19 17.86
N VAL A 230 -1.80 9.69 17.99
CA VAL A 230 -2.09 8.42 18.67
C VAL A 230 -1.64 7.28 17.77
N ARG A 231 -0.77 6.41 18.30
CA ARG A 231 -0.29 5.23 17.57
C ARG A 231 -1.43 4.22 17.36
N GLY A 232 -1.49 3.63 16.18
CA GLY A 232 -2.58 2.73 15.81
C GLY A 232 -3.93 3.42 15.63
N ALA A 233 -3.97 4.73 15.36
CA ALA A 233 -5.17 5.53 15.17
C ALA A 233 -6.16 4.88 14.19
N ILE A 234 -5.68 4.30 13.11
CA ILE A 234 -6.50 3.63 12.09
C ILE A 234 -7.15 2.37 12.68
N LEU A 235 -6.38 1.50 13.33
CA LEU A 235 -6.91 0.29 13.96
C LEU A 235 -7.94 0.61 15.06
N ILE A 236 -7.64 1.59 15.92
CA ILE A 236 -8.57 2.06 16.97
C ILE A 236 -9.86 2.58 16.33
N GLY A 237 -9.75 3.33 15.22
CA GLY A 237 -10.90 3.83 14.48
C GLY A 237 -11.77 2.71 13.93
N ILE A 238 -11.16 1.69 13.28
CA ILE A 238 -11.88 0.51 12.76
C ILE A 238 -12.57 -0.21 13.91
N ALA A 239 -11.85 -0.53 14.98
CA ALA A 239 -12.42 -1.25 16.13
C ALA A 239 -13.60 -0.50 16.76
N SER A 240 -13.45 0.81 16.98
CA SER A 240 -14.50 1.66 17.55
C SER A 240 -15.73 1.76 16.63
N ALA A 241 -15.51 1.91 15.31
CA ALA A 241 -16.59 1.95 14.33
C ALA A 241 -17.32 0.60 14.24
N THR A 242 -16.57 -0.53 14.32
CA THR A 242 -17.16 -1.87 14.35
C THR A 242 -18.02 -2.08 15.61
N VAL A 243 -17.55 -1.65 16.78
CA VAL A 243 -18.34 -1.72 18.02
C VAL A 243 -19.63 -0.91 17.88
N LEU A 244 -19.54 0.31 17.32
CA LEU A 244 -20.70 1.14 17.06
C LEU A 244 -21.67 0.45 16.07
N ALA A 245 -21.15 -0.17 15.00
CA ALA A 245 -21.95 -0.92 14.04
C ALA A 245 -22.70 -2.09 14.70
N ILE A 246 -22.03 -2.88 15.57
CA ILE A 246 -22.63 -3.97 16.32
C ILE A 246 -23.78 -3.46 17.22
N ILE A 247 -23.56 -2.34 17.93
CA ILE A 247 -24.60 -1.75 18.79
C ILE A 247 -25.80 -1.31 17.97
N ILE A 248 -25.57 -0.67 16.82
CA ILE A 248 -26.64 -0.20 15.93
C ILE A 248 -27.40 -1.42 15.36
N ASP A 249 -26.70 -2.45 14.86
CA ASP A 249 -27.38 -3.62 14.28
C ASP A 249 -28.19 -4.39 15.31
N ALA A 250 -27.71 -4.51 16.55
CA ALA A 250 -28.44 -5.15 17.66
C ALA A 250 -29.77 -4.47 18.00
N VAL A 251 -29.90 -3.17 17.71
CA VAL A 251 -31.14 -2.40 17.95
C VAL A 251 -32.02 -2.33 16.70
N THR A 252 -31.42 -2.18 15.52
CA THR A 252 -32.14 -1.84 14.29
C THR A 252 -32.40 -3.04 13.39
N HIS A 253 -31.58 -4.11 13.51
CA HIS A 253 -31.64 -5.31 12.66
C HIS A 253 -31.69 -5.00 11.17
N LEU A 254 -30.78 -4.12 10.69
CA LEU A 254 -30.78 -3.60 9.32
C LEU A 254 -30.61 -4.68 8.24
N GLY A 255 -29.90 -5.74 8.54
CA GLY A 255 -29.53 -6.77 7.56
C GLY A 255 -28.51 -6.31 6.52
N PRO A 256 -28.21 -7.20 5.55
CA PRO A 256 -27.19 -6.92 4.53
C PRO A 256 -27.69 -5.89 3.49
N TYR A 257 -26.77 -5.16 2.90
CA TYR A 257 -27.03 -4.33 1.72
C TYR A 257 -27.49 -5.20 0.55
N ASN A 258 -28.53 -4.79 -0.14
CA ASN A 258 -29.03 -5.43 -1.34
C ASN A 258 -29.56 -4.38 -2.34
N ASP A 259 -29.25 -4.55 -3.63
CA ASP A 259 -29.70 -3.69 -4.72
C ASP A 259 -30.31 -4.52 -5.86
N GLU A 260 -30.82 -3.86 -6.87
CA GLU A 260 -31.48 -4.48 -8.05
C GLU A 260 -30.62 -5.55 -8.77
N THR A 261 -29.31 -5.57 -8.55
CA THR A 261 -28.40 -6.55 -9.19
C THR A 261 -28.28 -7.85 -8.39
N MET A 262 -28.81 -7.88 -7.16
CA MET A 262 -28.74 -9.02 -6.23
C MET A 262 -30.11 -9.67 -6.05
N PRO A 263 -30.19 -10.98 -5.78
CA PRO A 263 -31.46 -11.64 -5.53
C PRO A 263 -32.03 -11.21 -4.17
N GLY A 264 -33.32 -10.86 -4.12
CA GLY A 264 -34.05 -10.49 -2.92
C GLY A 264 -34.63 -9.07 -2.94
N PRO A 265 -35.27 -8.62 -1.87
CA PRO A 265 -35.80 -7.27 -1.76
C PRO A 265 -34.66 -6.26 -1.57
N ASP A 266 -34.79 -5.08 -2.19
CA ASP A 266 -33.82 -4.00 -2.08
C ASP A 266 -33.65 -3.52 -0.64
N ASN A 267 -32.41 -3.43 -0.19
CA ASN A 267 -32.01 -2.85 1.09
C ASN A 267 -30.82 -1.92 0.88
N LEU A 268 -31.07 -0.74 0.34
CA LEU A 268 -30.03 0.23 -0.02
C LEU A 268 -29.35 0.91 1.18
N THR A 269 -29.82 0.65 2.39
CA THR A 269 -29.29 1.19 3.64
C THR A 269 -28.79 0.12 4.61
N GLY A 270 -28.67 -1.13 4.13
CA GLY A 270 -28.09 -2.25 4.88
C GLY A 270 -26.55 -2.21 4.97
N TRP A 271 -26.01 -3.17 5.70
CA TRP A 271 -24.54 -3.32 5.89
C TRP A 271 -23.87 -3.91 4.65
N SER A 272 -22.77 -3.32 4.24
CA SER A 272 -21.97 -3.80 3.11
C SER A 272 -20.87 -4.75 3.59
N LEU A 273 -20.56 -5.78 2.81
CA LEU A 273 -19.62 -6.88 3.06
C LEU A 273 -20.10 -7.86 4.13
N SER A 274 -20.20 -7.43 5.36
CA SER A 274 -20.50 -8.28 6.52
C SER A 274 -21.54 -7.61 7.40
N GLU A 275 -22.45 -8.41 7.99
CA GLU A 275 -23.30 -7.94 9.06
C GLU A 275 -22.49 -7.89 10.35
N PRO A 276 -22.52 -6.78 11.12
CA PRO A 276 -21.71 -6.62 12.32
C PRO A 276 -22.32 -7.41 13.50
N ARG A 277 -22.18 -8.73 13.46
CA ARG A 277 -22.69 -9.63 14.49
C ARG A 277 -21.57 -10.43 15.15
N LEU A 278 -21.72 -10.71 16.44
CA LEU A 278 -20.84 -11.57 17.22
C LEU A 278 -21.26 -13.03 17.02
N ASP A 279 -20.90 -13.62 15.88
CA ASP A 279 -21.18 -15.02 15.58
C ASP A 279 -19.93 -15.87 15.82
N GLY A 280 -19.97 -16.76 16.82
CA GLY A 280 -18.91 -17.70 17.13
C GLY A 280 -17.83 -17.19 18.10
N LEU A 281 -16.75 -17.96 18.20
CA LEU A 281 -15.61 -17.61 19.05
C LEU A 281 -14.70 -16.59 18.34
N PRO A 282 -14.17 -15.60 19.09
CA PRO A 282 -13.25 -14.60 18.52
C PRO A 282 -11.89 -15.18 18.15
N VAL A 283 -11.58 -16.39 18.58
CA VAL A 283 -10.33 -17.11 18.37
C VAL A 283 -10.62 -18.48 17.78
N ASP A 284 -9.95 -18.81 16.69
CA ASP A 284 -10.04 -20.11 16.01
C ASP A 284 -8.67 -20.53 15.45
N LEU A 285 -8.55 -21.79 15.06
CA LEU A 285 -7.37 -22.25 14.35
C LEU A 285 -7.33 -21.60 12.96
N PRO A 286 -6.20 -20.99 12.58
CA PRO A 286 -6.09 -20.28 11.30
C PRO A 286 -6.19 -21.26 10.12
N SER A 287 -7.07 -20.96 9.18
CA SER A 287 -7.16 -21.69 7.92
C SER A 287 -6.32 -21.00 6.87
N LEU A 288 -5.33 -21.71 6.32
CA LEU A 288 -4.44 -21.27 5.27
C LEU A 288 -4.85 -21.83 3.90
N SER A 289 -6.13 -22.02 3.66
CA SER A 289 -6.65 -22.60 2.43
C SER A 289 -6.46 -21.72 1.18
N THR A 290 -6.04 -20.48 1.33
CA THR A 290 -5.69 -19.59 0.21
C THR A 290 -4.33 -19.91 -0.40
N LEU A 291 -3.43 -20.62 0.32
CA LEU A 291 -2.09 -20.92 -0.16
C LEU A 291 -2.10 -21.86 -1.36
N GLY A 292 -1.25 -21.56 -2.34
CA GLY A 292 -1.03 -22.40 -3.51
C GLY A 292 -2.10 -22.29 -4.61
N HIS A 293 -3.10 -21.45 -4.45
CA HIS A 293 -4.16 -21.25 -5.44
C HIS A 293 -3.80 -20.12 -6.42
N PHE A 294 -2.85 -20.37 -7.31
CA PHE A 294 -2.46 -19.41 -8.36
C PHE A 294 -2.25 -20.12 -9.70
N SER A 295 -2.41 -19.36 -10.80
CA SER A 295 -2.26 -19.84 -12.18
C SER A 295 -1.30 -18.93 -12.94
N LEU A 296 -0.12 -19.44 -13.34
CA LEU A 296 0.90 -18.63 -14.01
C LEU A 296 0.52 -18.27 -15.45
N LEU A 297 -0.23 -19.12 -16.15
CA LEU A 297 -0.51 -18.96 -17.58
C LEU A 297 -1.98 -18.62 -17.88
N GLY A 298 -2.88 -18.74 -16.93
CA GLY A 298 -4.31 -18.52 -17.14
C GLY A 298 -4.64 -17.11 -17.61
N SER A 299 -3.93 -16.11 -17.09
CA SER A 299 -4.06 -14.71 -17.49
C SER A 299 -3.77 -14.48 -18.98
N VAL A 300 -2.78 -15.18 -19.56
CA VAL A 300 -2.41 -15.07 -20.99
C VAL A 300 -3.56 -15.52 -21.89
N HIS A 301 -4.25 -16.59 -21.50
CA HIS A 301 -5.41 -17.10 -22.24
C HIS A 301 -6.62 -16.16 -22.15
N LYS A 302 -6.75 -15.39 -21.06
CA LYS A 302 -7.88 -14.46 -20.83
C LYS A 302 -7.73 -13.14 -21.55
N VAL A 303 -6.58 -12.47 -21.42
CA VAL A 303 -6.40 -11.08 -21.88
C VAL A 303 -5.31 -10.93 -22.94
N GLY A 304 -4.63 -12.01 -23.29
CA GLY A 304 -3.53 -12.02 -24.27
C GLY A 304 -2.20 -11.53 -23.71
N ILE A 305 -1.11 -11.92 -24.37
CA ILE A 305 0.26 -11.70 -23.88
C ILE A 305 0.62 -10.21 -23.73
N VAL A 306 0.17 -9.35 -24.64
CA VAL A 306 0.48 -7.90 -24.61
C VAL A 306 -0.14 -7.25 -23.38
N SER A 307 -1.40 -7.55 -23.08
CA SER A 307 -2.07 -7.05 -21.89
C SER A 307 -1.40 -7.55 -20.62
N VAL A 308 -1.03 -8.84 -20.57
CA VAL A 308 -0.31 -9.44 -19.43
C VAL A 308 1.01 -8.71 -19.17
N VAL A 309 1.83 -8.49 -20.20
CA VAL A 309 3.12 -7.78 -20.05
C VAL A 309 2.92 -6.39 -19.49
N LEU A 310 1.90 -5.65 -19.95
CA LEU A 310 1.62 -4.29 -19.46
C LEU A 310 1.07 -4.27 -18.05
N LEU A 311 0.20 -5.22 -17.70
CA LEU A 311 -0.34 -5.34 -16.35
C LEU A 311 0.78 -5.69 -15.35
N VAL A 312 1.64 -6.66 -15.69
CA VAL A 312 2.82 -7.01 -14.88
C VAL A 312 3.78 -5.82 -14.77
N PHE A 313 4.01 -5.08 -15.86
CA PHE A 313 4.85 -3.89 -15.83
C PHE A 313 4.25 -2.79 -14.91
N SER A 314 2.94 -2.61 -14.93
CA SER A 314 2.27 -1.64 -14.05
C SER A 314 2.34 -2.05 -12.57
N LEU A 315 2.15 -3.34 -12.28
CA LEU A 315 2.33 -3.91 -10.94
C LEU A 315 3.76 -3.67 -10.45
N LEU A 316 4.74 -4.03 -11.28
CA LEU A 316 6.16 -3.86 -11.00
C LEU A 316 6.51 -2.40 -10.68
N LEU A 317 6.01 -1.44 -11.47
CA LEU A 317 6.29 -0.03 -11.19
C LEU A 317 5.67 0.42 -9.87
N ALA A 318 4.42 0.01 -9.59
CA ALA A 318 3.73 0.38 -8.37
C ALA A 318 4.47 -0.16 -7.13
N ASP A 319 4.78 -1.46 -7.12
CA ASP A 319 5.47 -2.13 -6.00
C ASP A 319 6.91 -1.62 -5.82
N PHE A 320 7.64 -1.52 -6.92
CA PHE A 320 9.03 -1.11 -6.90
C PHE A 320 9.24 0.32 -6.36
N PHE A 321 8.40 1.29 -6.79
CA PHE A 321 8.55 2.66 -6.31
C PHE A 321 8.04 2.85 -4.89
N ASP A 322 7.03 2.11 -4.49
CA ASP A 322 6.52 2.11 -3.11
C ASP A 322 7.60 1.63 -2.13
N THR A 323 8.22 0.49 -2.42
CA THR A 323 9.32 -0.05 -1.60
C THR A 323 10.53 0.87 -1.56
N MET A 324 10.92 1.45 -2.72
CA MET A 324 12.06 2.36 -2.76
C MET A 324 11.84 3.61 -1.92
N GLY A 325 10.66 4.21 -2.00
CA GLY A 325 10.29 5.38 -1.19
C GLY A 325 10.25 5.04 0.29
N THR A 326 9.59 3.95 0.64
CA THR A 326 9.41 3.49 2.02
C THR A 326 10.73 3.15 2.71
N MET A 327 11.62 2.39 2.06
CA MET A 327 12.89 2.02 2.70
C MET A 327 13.80 3.23 2.96
N VAL A 328 13.79 4.23 2.05
CA VAL A 328 14.55 5.47 2.25
C VAL A 328 13.92 6.32 3.35
N ALA A 329 12.60 6.46 3.39
CA ALA A 329 11.90 7.19 4.44
C ALA A 329 12.17 6.62 5.85
N ILE A 330 12.11 5.30 6.00
CA ILE A 330 12.43 4.59 7.24
C ILE A 330 13.91 4.80 7.60
N GLY A 331 14.81 4.74 6.63
CA GLY A 331 16.24 4.98 6.84
C GLY A 331 16.54 6.40 7.30
N ALA A 332 15.87 7.39 6.72
CA ALA A 332 16.00 8.79 7.10
C ALA A 332 15.49 9.05 8.52
N GLU A 333 14.33 8.49 8.89
CA GLU A 333 13.77 8.60 10.25
C GLU A 333 14.70 7.96 11.31
N GLY A 334 15.40 6.88 10.91
CA GLY A 334 16.28 6.13 11.80
C GLY A 334 17.74 6.59 11.82
N ASP A 335 18.13 7.61 11.07
CA ASP A 335 19.52 7.99 10.84
C ASP A 335 20.37 6.78 10.36
N LEU A 336 19.79 5.92 9.51
CA LEU A 336 20.41 4.70 9.00
C LEU A 336 20.98 4.83 7.59
N LEU A 337 20.76 5.96 6.92
CA LEU A 337 21.20 6.17 5.53
C LEU A 337 22.72 6.43 5.47
N ASP A 338 23.36 5.93 4.40
CA ASP A 338 24.73 6.25 4.09
C ASP A 338 24.88 7.67 3.49
N GLU A 339 26.11 8.07 3.17
CA GLU A 339 26.42 9.39 2.57
C GLU A 339 25.75 9.62 1.19
N HIS A 340 25.28 8.56 0.55
CA HIS A 340 24.58 8.59 -0.72
C HIS A 340 23.05 8.49 -0.59
N GLY A 341 22.54 8.48 0.65
CA GLY A 341 21.12 8.36 0.94
C GLY A 341 20.56 6.94 0.80
N ASN A 342 21.40 5.90 0.82
CA ASN A 342 20.95 4.52 0.72
C ASN A 342 20.88 3.87 2.11
N PRO A 343 19.84 3.04 2.35
CA PRO A 343 19.79 2.18 3.55
C PRO A 343 20.90 1.13 3.56
N PRO A 344 21.32 0.69 4.75
CA PRO A 344 22.27 -0.43 4.85
C PRO A 344 21.65 -1.68 4.26
N LYS A 345 22.46 -2.49 3.57
CA LYS A 345 22.03 -3.76 2.94
C LYS A 345 20.83 -3.56 1.98
N THR A 346 20.83 -2.50 1.21
CA THR A 346 19.78 -2.19 0.24
C THR A 346 19.43 -3.36 -0.68
N ARG A 347 20.44 -4.15 -1.11
CA ARG A 347 20.21 -5.32 -1.97
C ARG A 347 19.40 -6.40 -1.24
N GLU A 348 19.76 -6.70 0.00
CA GLU A 348 19.08 -7.69 0.84
C GLU A 348 17.65 -7.27 1.16
N ILE A 349 17.41 -5.98 1.43
CA ILE A 349 16.06 -5.42 1.63
C ILE A 349 15.20 -5.73 0.40
N LEU A 350 15.69 -5.44 -0.80
CA LEU A 350 14.93 -5.62 -2.03
C LEU A 350 14.77 -7.08 -2.46
N VAL A 351 15.75 -7.94 -2.15
CA VAL A 351 15.59 -9.38 -2.35
C VAL A 351 14.46 -9.91 -1.47
N VAL A 352 14.42 -9.51 -0.20
CA VAL A 352 13.36 -9.95 0.71
C VAL A 352 12.00 -9.38 0.29
N ASP A 353 11.95 -8.15 -0.14
CA ASP A 353 10.73 -7.50 -0.65
C ASP A 353 10.21 -8.23 -1.92
N SER A 354 11.08 -8.54 -2.87
CA SER A 354 10.70 -9.33 -4.06
C SER A 354 10.19 -10.74 -3.69
N LEU A 355 10.82 -11.37 -2.70
CA LEU A 355 10.34 -12.65 -2.16
C LEU A 355 8.99 -12.49 -1.46
N ALA A 356 8.73 -11.33 -0.85
CA ALA A 356 7.45 -11.04 -0.20
C ALA A 356 6.33 -10.87 -1.23
N ALA A 357 6.60 -10.24 -2.37
CA ALA A 357 5.66 -10.17 -3.50
C ALA A 357 5.31 -11.59 -3.99
N ILE A 358 6.32 -12.44 -4.25
CA ILE A 358 6.11 -13.85 -4.64
C ILE A 358 5.28 -14.58 -3.58
N ALA A 359 5.68 -14.47 -2.30
CA ALA A 359 4.99 -15.14 -1.21
C ALA A 359 3.55 -14.68 -1.05
N GLY A 360 3.26 -13.40 -1.32
CA GLY A 360 1.91 -12.85 -1.33
C GLY A 360 1.04 -13.49 -2.42
N GLY A 361 1.54 -13.60 -3.64
CA GLY A 361 0.87 -14.28 -4.75
C GLY A 361 0.64 -15.76 -4.49
N VAL A 362 1.67 -16.48 -4.00
CA VAL A 362 1.55 -17.89 -3.60
C VAL A 362 0.61 -18.08 -2.41
N GLY A 363 0.61 -17.12 -1.48
CA GLY A 363 -0.28 -17.09 -0.32
C GLY A 363 -1.73 -16.77 -0.65
N GLY A 364 -2.00 -16.31 -1.87
CA GLY A 364 -3.34 -15.89 -2.28
C GLY A 364 -3.80 -14.63 -1.56
N VAL A 365 -2.88 -13.71 -1.23
CA VAL A 365 -3.16 -12.49 -0.45
C VAL A 365 -2.64 -11.22 -1.12
N SER A 366 -2.37 -11.27 -2.43
CA SER A 366 -1.79 -10.20 -3.25
C SER A 366 -0.31 -9.92 -2.94
N SER A 367 0.33 -8.99 -3.66
CA SER A 367 1.74 -8.65 -3.42
C SER A 367 1.95 -8.08 -2.03
N ASN A 368 2.94 -8.61 -1.31
CA ASN A 368 3.40 -8.03 -0.06
C ASN A 368 4.55 -7.07 -0.35
N THR A 369 4.46 -5.87 0.16
CA THR A 369 5.43 -4.79 -0.02
C THR A 369 5.77 -4.13 1.32
N SER A 370 6.70 -3.21 1.31
CA SER A 370 7.18 -2.51 2.50
C SER A 370 6.19 -1.46 3.01
N TYR A 371 6.11 -1.30 4.35
CA TYR A 371 5.15 -0.43 5.02
C TYR A 371 5.83 0.76 5.69
N VAL A 372 5.44 1.97 5.27
CA VAL A 372 5.95 3.25 5.81
C VAL A 372 5.60 3.43 7.28
N GLU A 373 4.55 2.80 7.78
CA GLU A 373 4.17 2.77 9.20
C GLU A 373 5.26 2.19 10.10
N SER A 374 6.24 1.49 9.54
CA SER A 374 7.44 1.06 10.25
C SER A 374 8.24 2.24 10.83
N ALA A 375 8.11 3.43 10.24
CA ALA A 375 8.68 4.66 10.76
C ALA A 375 8.19 4.97 12.20
N ALA A 376 6.96 4.55 12.54
CA ALA A 376 6.45 4.73 13.92
C ALA A 376 7.27 3.93 14.95
N GLY A 377 7.69 2.71 14.61
CA GLY A 377 8.58 1.91 15.46
C GLY A 377 10.01 2.46 15.53
N VAL A 378 10.48 2.99 14.39
CA VAL A 378 11.79 3.68 14.31
C VAL A 378 11.78 4.94 15.15
N GLY A 379 10.69 5.70 15.16
CA GLY A 379 10.48 6.85 16.07
C GLY A 379 10.55 6.49 17.56
N GLU A 380 10.27 5.22 17.93
CA GLU A 380 10.46 4.70 19.31
C GLU A 380 11.92 4.32 19.63
N GLY A 381 12.79 4.40 18.65
CA GLY A 381 14.21 4.10 18.78
C GLY A 381 14.60 2.71 18.29
N ALA A 382 13.74 2.00 17.53
CA ALA A 382 14.15 0.81 16.78
C ALA A 382 15.15 1.20 15.68
N ARG A 383 16.19 0.39 15.49
CA ARG A 383 17.26 0.63 14.52
C ARG A 383 17.68 -0.64 13.80
N THR A 384 17.15 -1.77 14.20
CA THR A 384 17.62 -3.08 13.73
C THR A 384 16.47 -4.00 13.32
N GLY A 385 16.81 -5.10 12.66
CA GLY A 385 15.84 -6.11 12.25
C GLY A 385 15.16 -6.84 13.41
N LEU A 386 15.62 -6.68 14.65
CA LEU A 386 14.93 -7.26 15.80
C LEU A 386 13.52 -6.70 15.95
N ALA A 387 13.32 -5.40 15.66
CA ALA A 387 11.98 -4.80 15.65
C ALA A 387 11.07 -5.49 14.61
N SER A 388 11.58 -5.77 13.41
CA SER A 388 10.85 -6.50 12.38
C SER A 388 10.51 -7.93 12.81
N VAL A 389 11.43 -8.63 13.48
CA VAL A 389 11.15 -9.96 14.04
C VAL A 389 10.01 -9.91 15.05
N VAL A 390 10.02 -8.92 15.95
CA VAL A 390 8.93 -8.72 16.92
C VAL A 390 7.59 -8.43 16.21
N THR A 391 7.60 -7.54 15.22
CA THR A 391 6.40 -7.23 14.41
C THR A 391 5.86 -8.48 13.73
N GLY A 392 6.72 -9.28 13.11
CA GLY A 392 6.34 -10.54 12.48
C GLY A 392 5.78 -11.58 13.46
N CYS A 393 6.33 -11.69 14.67
CA CYS A 393 5.76 -12.53 15.73
C CYS A 393 4.35 -12.05 16.14
N MET A 394 4.11 -10.74 16.20
CA MET A 394 2.78 -10.20 16.47
C MET A 394 1.79 -10.52 15.35
N PHE A 395 2.22 -10.47 14.07
CA PHE A 395 1.40 -10.94 12.95
C PHE A 395 1.10 -12.44 13.04
N ALA A 396 2.07 -13.26 13.42
CA ALA A 396 1.84 -14.70 13.64
C ALA A 396 0.79 -14.95 14.72
N LEU A 397 0.82 -14.20 15.81
CA LEU A 397 -0.18 -14.29 16.88
C LEU A 397 -1.56 -13.81 16.39
N SER A 398 -1.62 -12.80 15.53
CA SER A 398 -2.90 -12.26 15.03
C SER A 398 -3.66 -13.22 14.12
N MET A 399 -3.02 -14.26 13.56
CA MET A 399 -3.69 -15.29 12.75
C MET A 399 -4.85 -15.96 13.49
N PHE A 400 -4.71 -16.15 14.79
CA PHE A 400 -5.76 -16.78 15.63
C PHE A 400 -6.99 -15.91 15.80
N PHE A 401 -6.88 -14.58 15.54
CA PHE A 401 -7.97 -13.62 15.65
C PHE A 401 -8.63 -13.33 14.28
N ALA A 402 -8.29 -14.10 13.25
CA ALA A 402 -8.86 -13.94 11.91
C ALA A 402 -10.43 -13.97 11.86
N PRO A 403 -11.14 -14.74 12.72
CA PRO A 403 -12.60 -14.71 12.74
C PRO A 403 -13.20 -13.33 13.04
N LEU A 404 -12.49 -12.46 13.78
CA LEU A 404 -12.97 -11.12 14.10
C LEU A 404 -13.19 -10.25 12.86
N VAL A 405 -12.49 -10.53 11.75
CA VAL A 405 -12.64 -9.78 10.50
C VAL A 405 -14.03 -9.92 9.91
N LYS A 406 -14.70 -11.05 10.11
CA LYS A 406 -16.07 -11.28 9.62
C LYS A 406 -17.12 -10.35 10.24
N MET A 407 -16.81 -9.73 11.39
CA MET A 407 -17.71 -8.81 12.08
C MET A 407 -17.56 -7.35 11.60
N VAL A 408 -16.60 -7.08 10.73
CA VAL A 408 -16.25 -5.72 10.32
C VAL A 408 -16.94 -5.39 9.00
N PRO A 409 -17.99 -4.56 8.99
CA PRO A 409 -18.60 -4.10 7.74
C PRO A 409 -17.71 -3.10 7.02
N TYR A 410 -17.95 -2.90 5.72
CA TYR A 410 -17.17 -1.92 4.94
C TYR A 410 -17.21 -0.52 5.56
N GLU A 411 -18.34 -0.12 6.09
CA GLU A 411 -18.54 1.20 6.68
C GLU A 411 -17.67 1.44 7.92
N ALA A 412 -17.24 0.36 8.59
CA ALA A 412 -16.27 0.45 9.69
C ALA A 412 -14.82 0.36 9.21
N ALA A 413 -14.55 -0.41 8.16
CA ALA A 413 -13.20 -0.65 7.65
C ALA A 413 -12.72 0.47 6.70
N THR A 414 -13.53 0.89 5.75
CA THR A 414 -13.13 1.73 4.62
C THR A 414 -12.84 3.19 4.93
N PRO A 415 -13.26 3.82 6.05
CA PRO A 415 -12.70 5.09 6.49
C PRO A 415 -11.18 5.09 6.51
N ALA A 416 -10.56 3.95 6.83
CA ALA A 416 -9.11 3.77 6.81
C ALA A 416 -8.52 3.96 5.41
N LEU A 417 -9.20 3.50 4.34
CA LEU A 417 -8.74 3.71 2.95
C LEU A 417 -8.71 5.20 2.59
N VAL A 418 -9.66 5.98 3.08
CA VAL A 418 -9.68 7.43 2.88
C VAL A 418 -8.51 8.10 3.60
N VAL A 419 -8.24 7.70 4.84
CA VAL A 419 -7.10 8.24 5.62
C VAL A 419 -5.77 7.86 4.98
N VAL A 420 -5.56 6.59 4.62
CA VAL A 420 -4.34 6.12 3.93
C VAL A 420 -4.18 6.82 2.58
N GLY A 421 -5.25 6.92 1.79
CA GLY A 421 -5.23 7.66 0.53
C GLY A 421 -4.82 9.12 0.71
N PHE A 422 -5.29 9.78 1.76
CA PHE A 422 -4.86 11.14 2.13
C PHE A 422 -3.36 11.20 2.47
N LEU A 423 -2.84 10.25 3.25
CA LEU A 423 -1.42 10.21 3.61
C LEU A 423 -0.52 10.04 2.37
N MET A 424 -0.90 9.18 1.43
CA MET A 424 -0.20 9.03 0.15
C MET A 424 -0.28 10.30 -0.70
N MET A 425 -1.45 10.95 -0.72
CA MET A 425 -1.68 12.19 -1.48
C MET A 425 -0.85 13.37 -0.96
N MET A 426 -0.43 13.39 0.30
CA MET A 426 0.42 14.48 0.85
C MET A 426 1.72 14.68 0.05
N GLN A 427 2.23 13.66 -0.62
CA GLN A 427 3.41 13.74 -1.48
C GLN A 427 3.21 14.64 -2.72
N VAL A 428 1.99 15.09 -3.00
CA VAL A 428 1.67 15.99 -4.11
C VAL A 428 2.47 17.31 -4.07
N THR A 429 2.91 17.71 -2.87
CA THR A 429 3.75 18.91 -2.67
C THR A 429 5.16 18.78 -3.22
N ASP A 430 5.63 17.56 -3.48
CA ASP A 430 6.96 17.29 -4.01
C ASP A 430 6.99 17.35 -5.54
N ILE A 431 5.85 17.60 -6.18
CA ILE A 431 5.71 17.78 -7.62
C ILE A 431 5.88 19.27 -7.97
N ASP A 432 6.73 19.57 -8.96
CA ASP A 432 6.90 20.92 -9.48
C ASP A 432 5.73 21.32 -10.42
N TRP A 433 4.67 21.84 -9.82
CA TRP A 433 3.49 22.31 -10.55
C TRP A 433 3.72 23.56 -11.41
N LYS A 434 4.89 24.20 -11.30
CA LYS A 434 5.23 25.40 -12.10
C LYS A 434 5.83 25.04 -13.46
N SER A 435 6.35 23.83 -13.61
CA SER A 435 6.93 23.31 -14.83
C SER A 435 5.90 22.50 -15.62
N PRO A 436 5.27 23.04 -16.69
CA PRO A 436 4.19 22.35 -17.41
C PRO A 436 4.58 20.97 -17.93
N GLU A 437 5.84 20.77 -18.27
CA GLU A 437 6.42 19.53 -18.76
C GLU A 437 6.37 18.38 -17.74
N ILE A 438 6.28 18.71 -16.46
CA ILE A 438 6.15 17.76 -15.37
C ILE A 438 4.71 17.80 -14.81
N ALA A 439 4.17 19.00 -14.63
CA ALA A 439 2.85 19.19 -14.01
C ALA A 439 1.74 18.50 -14.80
N LEU A 440 1.72 18.60 -16.14
CA LEU A 440 0.67 18.00 -16.95
C LEU A 440 0.74 16.45 -16.95
N PRO A 441 1.90 15.79 -17.18
CA PRO A 441 2.00 14.35 -17.01
C PRO A 441 1.65 13.87 -15.61
N ALA A 442 2.11 14.55 -14.57
CA ALA A 442 1.77 14.23 -13.19
C ALA A 442 0.26 14.34 -12.92
N PHE A 443 -0.36 15.43 -13.37
CA PHE A 443 -1.81 15.62 -13.30
C PHE A 443 -2.58 14.48 -13.98
N LEU A 444 -2.21 14.12 -15.22
CA LEU A 444 -2.86 13.03 -15.94
C LEU A 444 -2.66 11.68 -15.25
N THR A 445 -1.46 11.42 -14.70
CA THR A 445 -1.21 10.21 -13.90
C THR A 445 -2.19 10.14 -12.73
N ILE A 446 -2.29 11.22 -11.97
CA ILE A 446 -3.07 11.29 -10.72
C ILE A 446 -4.57 11.12 -10.99
N ILE A 447 -5.13 11.86 -11.97
CA ILE A 447 -6.59 11.86 -12.19
C ILE A 447 -7.07 10.63 -12.95
N MET A 448 -6.27 10.08 -13.85
CA MET A 448 -6.71 8.94 -14.66
C MET A 448 -6.86 7.66 -13.84
N MET A 449 -6.14 7.50 -12.72
CA MET A 449 -6.28 6.33 -11.86
C MET A 449 -7.69 6.21 -11.29
N PRO A 450 -8.22 7.17 -10.52
CA PRO A 450 -9.57 7.07 -9.98
C PRO A 450 -10.66 7.16 -11.06
N PHE A 451 -10.50 8.00 -12.09
CA PHE A 451 -11.55 8.20 -13.10
C PHE A 451 -11.67 7.05 -14.10
N SER A 452 -10.61 6.28 -14.33
CA SER A 452 -10.66 5.07 -15.16
C SER A 452 -10.75 3.77 -14.34
N TYR A 453 -10.77 3.87 -13.02
CA TYR A 453 -10.68 2.71 -12.10
C TYR A 453 -9.48 1.79 -12.41
N SER A 454 -8.36 2.38 -12.84
CA SER A 454 -7.19 1.61 -13.27
C SER A 454 -5.87 2.36 -13.01
N ILE A 455 -5.02 1.79 -12.19
CA ILE A 455 -3.64 2.28 -11.96
C ILE A 455 -2.85 2.27 -13.27
N THR A 456 -2.99 1.20 -14.06
CA THR A 456 -2.32 1.05 -15.36
C THR A 456 -2.63 2.19 -16.31
N ASN A 457 -3.91 2.60 -16.40
CA ASN A 457 -4.32 3.72 -17.25
C ASN A 457 -3.68 5.04 -16.79
N GLY A 458 -3.59 5.27 -15.48
CA GLY A 458 -2.94 6.46 -14.95
C GLY A 458 -1.45 6.51 -15.26
N ILE A 459 -0.72 5.42 -15.02
CA ILE A 459 0.70 5.32 -15.36
C ILE A 459 0.92 5.55 -16.85
N GLY A 460 0.13 4.89 -17.70
CA GLY A 460 0.23 5.01 -19.16
C GLY A 460 -0.05 6.43 -19.65
N ALA A 461 -1.08 7.08 -19.15
CA ALA A 461 -1.41 8.47 -19.49
C ALA A 461 -0.27 9.44 -19.11
N GLY A 462 0.33 9.26 -17.93
CA GLY A 462 1.46 10.05 -17.49
C GLY A 462 2.70 9.85 -18.35
N PHE A 463 3.07 8.61 -18.62
CA PHE A 463 4.27 8.29 -19.41
C PHE A 463 4.15 8.77 -20.85
N VAL A 464 3.01 8.49 -21.50
CA VAL A 464 2.80 8.92 -22.89
C VAL A 464 2.77 10.44 -23.00
N SER A 465 2.09 11.15 -22.09
CA SER A 465 2.05 12.62 -22.11
C SER A 465 3.43 13.23 -21.82
N TYR A 466 4.21 12.68 -20.90
CA TYR A 466 5.58 13.09 -20.65
C TYR A 466 6.44 12.96 -21.91
N LEU A 467 6.39 11.79 -22.58
CA LEU A 467 7.12 11.54 -23.82
C LEU A 467 6.76 12.57 -24.90
N VAL A 468 5.46 12.78 -25.12
CA VAL A 468 4.96 13.73 -26.14
C VAL A 468 5.47 15.14 -25.87
N ILE A 469 5.43 15.60 -24.63
CA ILE A 469 5.87 16.95 -24.25
C ILE A 469 7.38 17.09 -24.44
N GLU A 470 8.19 16.13 -23.96
CA GLU A 470 9.64 16.17 -24.11
C GLU A 470 10.09 16.16 -25.59
N VAL A 471 9.41 15.38 -26.43
CA VAL A 471 9.64 15.36 -27.87
C VAL A 471 9.26 16.70 -28.50
N ALA A 472 8.10 17.26 -28.15
CA ALA A 472 7.65 18.56 -28.66
C ALA A 472 8.59 19.72 -28.29
N GLN A 473 9.28 19.61 -27.15
CA GLN A 473 10.29 20.57 -26.71
C GLN A 473 11.69 20.33 -27.32
N GLY A 474 11.82 19.36 -28.22
CA GLY A 474 13.10 19.01 -28.84
C GLY A 474 14.10 18.28 -27.94
N ARG A 475 13.63 17.77 -26.77
CA ARG A 475 14.45 17.09 -25.75
C ARG A 475 14.44 15.57 -25.88
N ALA A 476 14.01 15.00 -27.01
CA ALA A 476 13.90 13.56 -27.27
C ALA A 476 15.16 12.76 -26.90
N ARG A 477 16.36 13.37 -27.09
CA ARG A 477 17.66 12.73 -26.79
C ARG A 477 17.93 12.59 -25.28
N LYS A 478 17.21 13.33 -24.42
CA LYS A 478 17.36 13.26 -22.96
C LYS A 478 16.53 12.12 -22.34
N ILE A 479 15.58 11.58 -23.09
CA ILE A 479 14.67 10.53 -22.62
C ILE A 479 15.41 9.20 -22.59
N HIS A 480 15.33 8.53 -21.45
CA HIS A 480 15.96 7.21 -21.29
C HIS A 480 15.33 6.18 -22.27
N PRO A 481 16.13 5.30 -22.92
CA PRO A 481 15.61 4.33 -23.90
C PRO A 481 14.46 3.44 -23.36
N LEU A 482 14.53 3.03 -22.09
CA LEU A 482 13.47 2.24 -21.46
C LEU A 482 12.13 3.00 -21.36
N MET A 483 12.15 4.33 -21.24
CA MET A 483 10.93 5.14 -21.25
C MET A 483 10.25 5.10 -22.64
N TRP A 484 11.02 5.11 -23.72
CA TRP A 484 10.49 4.95 -25.08
C TRP A 484 9.79 3.59 -25.25
N VAL A 485 10.42 2.52 -24.75
CA VAL A 485 9.83 1.17 -24.80
C VAL A 485 8.54 1.13 -23.97
N ALA A 486 8.54 1.66 -22.74
CA ALA A 486 7.37 1.72 -21.90
C ALA A 486 6.21 2.49 -22.55
N CYS A 487 6.51 3.69 -23.10
CA CYS A 487 5.49 4.49 -23.79
C CYS A 487 4.94 3.78 -25.04
N ALA A 488 5.80 3.12 -25.83
CA ALA A 488 5.37 2.36 -26.99
C ALA A 488 4.41 1.23 -26.58
N MET A 489 4.72 0.50 -25.49
CA MET A 489 3.83 -0.54 -24.95
C MET A 489 2.48 0.05 -24.52
N PHE A 490 2.45 1.19 -23.80
CA PHE A 490 1.20 1.83 -23.41
C PHE A 490 0.37 2.33 -24.60
N VAL A 491 1.02 2.91 -25.61
CA VAL A 491 0.33 3.31 -26.86
C VAL A 491 -0.32 2.08 -27.52
N VAL A 492 0.41 0.97 -27.63
CA VAL A 492 -0.16 -0.30 -28.15
C VAL A 492 -1.34 -0.75 -27.31
N TYR A 493 -1.23 -0.72 -25.97
CA TYR A 493 -2.30 -1.10 -25.06
C TYR A 493 -3.57 -0.25 -25.25
N PHE A 494 -3.44 1.08 -25.30
CA PHE A 494 -4.59 1.97 -25.48
C PHE A 494 -5.21 1.88 -26.88
N THR A 495 -4.44 1.45 -27.88
CA THR A 495 -4.91 1.31 -29.26
C THR A 495 -5.24 -0.13 -29.67
N LEU A 496 -5.13 -1.08 -28.73
CA LEU A 496 -5.37 -2.50 -29.01
C LEU A 496 -6.79 -2.77 -29.56
N ALA A 497 -7.81 -2.19 -28.93
CA ALA A 497 -9.20 -2.37 -29.37
C ALA A 497 -9.47 -1.74 -30.75
N PRO A 498 -9.08 -0.48 -31.03
CA PRO A 498 -9.15 0.08 -32.39
C PRO A 498 -8.35 -0.72 -33.41
N ILE A 499 -7.13 -1.19 -33.07
CA ILE A 499 -6.29 -1.97 -33.98
C ILE A 499 -6.97 -3.30 -34.32
N LYS A 500 -7.48 -4.03 -33.32
CA LYS A 500 -8.23 -5.28 -33.54
C LYS A 500 -9.44 -5.05 -34.44
N ALA A 501 -10.21 -3.99 -34.21
CA ALA A 501 -11.36 -3.64 -35.02
C ALA A 501 -10.99 -3.37 -36.51
N ILE A 502 -9.87 -2.66 -36.74
CA ILE A 502 -9.37 -2.38 -38.11
C ILE A 502 -8.88 -3.67 -38.79
N LEU A 503 -8.24 -4.56 -38.01
CA LEU A 503 -7.70 -5.82 -38.54
C LEU A 503 -8.77 -6.93 -38.68
N GLY A 504 -10.02 -6.70 -38.22
CA GLY A 504 -11.08 -7.71 -38.24
C GLY A 504 -10.82 -8.92 -37.34
N VAL A 505 -9.97 -8.76 -36.31
CA VAL A 505 -9.62 -9.82 -35.35
C VAL A 505 -10.40 -9.58 -34.05
N SER A 506 -11.21 -10.56 -33.66
CA SER A 506 -11.98 -10.55 -32.40
C SER A 506 -11.11 -10.85 -31.17
#